data_48c82446402f04015c6babaf2556895f
#
_entry.id   48c82446402f04015c6babaf2556895f
#
_cell.length_a   1.000
_cell.length_b   1.000
_cell.length_c   1.000
_cell.angle_alpha   90.00
_cell.angle_beta   90.00
_cell.angle_gamma   90.00
#
_symmetry.space_group_name_H-M   'P 1'
#
loop_
_entity.id
_entity.type
_entity.pdbx_description
1 polymer ?
#
loop_
_entity_poly.entity_id
_entity_poly.type
_entity_poly.pdbx_seq_one_letter_code
_entity_poly.pdbx_strand_id
1 'polypeptide(L)'
;MPARRSLLIGMIAVVLPFAAVWFGRAALVQRKSTATAEQVEGVVHPTGKPKSADAASAGTLRLTIIDADSKSPVFCRVNVVGSDGNYYEPDDHRLKPWSLHRLGNRKDKGPIRYYGWFFYCDGKCTVRVPPGKTRIEVWKGFEYSPVRVETDVRKGEAIRKTVSISLAVDMAKLGWYSGDTHIHLNRRNKTDDARALDLAAAEDIRFAHILAMNDPRTYSPTMGSQIWHQNSGLGPRSARFRTDGGGRYGIMSGQEYRCGTFGHICLVGHSRLVQGDGLKTNPSNWPVFGLVADETTALGGRSFHAHGGYEREIYADFAQKTTSGVELLQFAVYRGIALDGWYHILNAGFTFPAVGASDYPYCRALGDCRTYVWQNNDHLKRTGRPGPEFASWLKGAAEGQSFFTTGPLLTMTINGHGPAYHLRLPKGKQTLPVKIWMQSPVAGVDEIHVIAGGKVVARRRLKPKERRGPVEWTVPVHVEKPTWIAVRAFAKNRQTRREDMEAHTNPIYVRIDDKPPFEADSVRWLLRKLDGRIGFHAKRKFPQREKVLSYFRKSRAVLEGLLRNANR
;
A
#
# COMPACT_ATOMS: atom_id res chain seq x y z
N MET A 1 30.19 53.95 -39.80
CA MET A 1 29.64 52.60 -40.03
C MET A 1 30.64 51.59 -39.49
N PRO A 2 30.41 50.92 -38.36
CA PRO A 2 31.18 49.76 -38.04
C PRO A 2 30.30 48.49 -38.01
N ALA A 3 30.88 47.41 -38.48
CA ALA A 3 30.34 46.08 -38.69
C ALA A 3 29.89 45.40 -37.40
N ARG A 4 28.70 44.79 -37.44
CA ARG A 4 28.20 43.85 -36.41
C ARG A 4 28.90 42.50 -36.59
N ARG A 5 29.66 42.08 -35.58
CA ARG A 5 30.11 40.70 -35.41
C ARG A 5 29.06 39.91 -34.66
N SER A 6 28.47 38.92 -35.32
CA SER A 6 27.60 37.94 -34.70
C SER A 6 28.44 36.93 -33.91
N LEU A 7 28.24 36.87 -32.59
CA LEU A 7 28.79 35.80 -31.74
C LEU A 7 27.80 34.61 -31.78
N LEU A 8 28.22 33.51 -32.40
CA LEU A 8 27.57 32.21 -32.24
C LEU A 8 27.98 31.65 -30.85
N ILE A 9 27.05 31.65 -29.92
CA ILE A 9 27.24 30.90 -28.64
C ILE A 9 26.78 29.47 -28.91
N GLY A 10 27.73 28.58 -29.07
CA GLY A 10 27.47 27.13 -29.08
C GLY A 10 27.03 26.68 -27.70
N MET A 11 25.76 26.26 -27.57
CA MET A 11 25.29 25.53 -26.41
C MET A 11 25.90 24.12 -26.44
N ILE A 12 26.96 23.90 -25.67
CA ILE A 12 27.44 22.58 -25.33
C ILE A 12 26.43 22.02 -24.28
N ALA A 13 25.57 21.11 -24.73
CA ALA A 13 24.75 20.32 -23.84
C ALA A 13 25.68 19.37 -23.05
N VAL A 14 26.04 19.75 -21.84
CA VAL A 14 26.69 18.85 -20.88
C VAL A 14 25.64 17.83 -20.45
N VAL A 15 25.65 16.70 -21.10
CA VAL A 15 24.97 15.49 -20.61
C VAL A 15 25.79 15.00 -19.42
N LEU A 16 25.41 15.42 -18.23
CA LEU A 16 25.91 14.81 -17.02
C LEU A 16 25.36 13.38 -16.94
N PRO A 17 26.21 12.37 -16.81
CA PRO A 17 25.74 11.02 -16.58
C PRO A 17 25.08 10.99 -15.19
N PHE A 18 23.80 10.67 -15.13
CA PHE A 18 23.15 10.24 -13.88
C PHE A 18 23.84 8.94 -13.45
N ALA A 19 24.96 9.08 -12.74
CA ALA A 19 25.71 7.97 -12.20
C ALA A 19 24.91 7.33 -11.08
N ALA A 20 24.54 6.11 -11.30
CA ALA A 20 24.50 4.96 -10.40
C ALA A 20 24.95 5.26 -8.95
N VAL A 21 24.03 5.74 -8.11
CA VAL A 21 24.18 5.71 -6.66
C VAL A 21 23.06 4.81 -6.11
N TRP A 22 23.10 3.56 -6.54
CA TRP A 22 22.38 2.48 -5.88
C TRP A 22 23.42 1.55 -5.23
N PHE A 23 23.39 1.47 -3.90
CA PHE A 23 24.27 0.63 -3.09
C PHE A 23 25.77 1.02 -3.08
N GLY A 24 26.08 2.20 -2.52
CA GLY A 24 27.26 2.25 -1.65
C GLY A 24 27.00 1.28 -0.49
N ARG A 25 27.97 0.41 -0.19
CA ARG A 25 27.93 -0.57 0.90
C ARG A 25 27.49 0.09 2.22
N ALA A 26 26.18 0.26 2.43
CA ALA A 26 25.64 0.29 3.77
C ALA A 26 25.66 -1.17 4.21
N ALA A 27 26.70 -1.54 4.97
CA ALA A 27 26.69 -2.78 5.71
C ALA A 27 25.39 -2.79 6.50
N LEU A 28 24.45 -3.68 6.14
CA LEU A 28 23.28 -3.98 6.93
C LEU A 28 23.81 -4.42 8.30
N VAL A 29 23.82 -3.49 9.25
CA VAL A 29 24.18 -3.83 10.64
C VAL A 29 23.05 -4.71 11.13
N GLN A 30 23.30 -6.01 11.09
CA GLN A 30 22.45 -7.01 11.70
C GLN A 30 22.50 -6.75 13.22
N ARG A 31 21.53 -6.01 13.74
CA ARG A 31 21.38 -5.79 15.17
C ARG A 31 20.95 -7.10 15.80
N LYS A 32 21.83 -7.70 16.57
CA LYS A 32 21.48 -8.84 17.42
C LYS A 32 20.50 -8.35 18.48
N SER A 33 19.26 -8.80 18.37
CA SER A 33 18.26 -8.63 19.43
C SER A 33 18.71 -9.46 20.64
N THR A 34 18.96 -8.80 21.75
CA THR A 34 19.21 -9.45 23.04
C THR A 34 17.90 -9.81 23.77
N ALA A 35 16.78 -9.77 23.07
CA ALA A 35 15.48 -10.08 23.68
C ALA A 35 15.32 -11.59 23.83
N THR A 36 15.15 -12.04 25.07
CA THR A 36 14.66 -13.37 25.47
C THR A 36 13.19 -13.59 25.10
N ALA A 37 12.64 -12.82 24.17
CA ALA A 37 11.27 -12.93 23.71
C ALA A 37 11.19 -13.86 22.50
N GLU A 38 10.31 -14.83 22.54
CA GLU A 38 10.05 -15.76 21.47
C GLU A 38 9.51 -15.01 20.24
N GLN A 39 10.15 -15.15 19.08
CA GLN A 39 9.62 -14.59 17.83
C GLN A 39 8.34 -15.33 17.45
N VAL A 40 7.24 -14.57 17.33
CA VAL A 40 5.94 -15.14 17.00
C VAL A 40 5.89 -15.51 15.52
N GLU A 41 5.77 -16.78 15.19
CA GLU A 41 5.29 -17.20 13.89
C GLU A 41 3.81 -16.83 13.80
N GLY A 42 3.39 -16.19 12.69
CA GLY A 42 2.08 -15.61 12.46
C GLY A 42 0.88 -16.48 12.78
N VAL A 43 0.68 -16.77 14.04
CA VAL A 43 -0.40 -17.61 14.54
C VAL A 43 -1.59 -16.72 14.86
N VAL A 44 -2.66 -17.03 14.21
CA VAL A 44 -3.98 -16.58 14.62
C VAL A 44 -4.26 -17.21 15.97
N HIS A 45 -4.37 -16.38 16.97
CA HIS A 45 -4.91 -16.83 18.23
C HIS A 45 -6.44 -16.74 18.16
N PRO A 46 -7.18 -17.85 18.22
CA PRO A 46 -8.59 -17.82 18.50
C PRO A 46 -8.75 -17.31 19.94
N THR A 47 -8.67 -16.02 20.09
CA THR A 47 -9.03 -15.39 21.34
C THR A 47 -10.54 -15.26 21.36
N GLY A 48 -11.17 -15.67 22.44
CA GLY A 48 -12.58 -15.44 22.66
C GLY A 48 -12.94 -13.95 22.52
N LYS A 49 -14.22 -13.62 22.54
CA LYS A 49 -14.67 -12.22 22.53
C LYS A 49 -13.98 -11.42 23.64
N PRO A 50 -13.82 -10.09 23.45
CA PRO A 50 -13.32 -9.24 24.54
C PRO A 50 -14.11 -9.44 25.81
N LYS A 51 -13.39 -9.68 26.91
CA LYS A 51 -13.96 -9.78 28.24
C LYS A 51 -13.47 -8.65 29.13
N SER A 52 -14.28 -8.26 30.08
CA SER A 52 -13.87 -7.45 31.22
C SER A 52 -13.59 -8.40 32.37
N ALA A 53 -12.44 -8.26 33.04
CA ALA A 53 -12.16 -9.03 34.22
C ALA A 53 -12.97 -8.49 35.41
N ASP A 54 -13.52 -9.38 36.21
CA ASP A 54 -14.19 -8.99 37.45
C ASP A 54 -13.21 -8.27 38.38
N ALA A 55 -13.55 -7.04 38.76
CA ALA A 55 -12.67 -6.18 39.55
C ALA A 55 -12.32 -6.77 40.92
N ALA A 56 -13.20 -7.59 41.50
CA ALA A 56 -12.99 -8.19 42.81
C ALA A 56 -11.98 -9.36 42.79
N SER A 57 -11.83 -10.01 41.63
CA SER A 57 -10.96 -11.18 41.48
C SER A 57 -9.76 -10.93 40.56
N ALA A 58 -9.74 -9.84 39.82
CA ALA A 58 -8.68 -9.52 38.86
C ALA A 58 -7.38 -9.09 39.52
N GLY A 59 -6.27 -9.30 38.80
CA GLY A 59 -5.05 -8.56 38.98
C GLY A 59 -4.90 -7.47 37.92
N THR A 60 -3.98 -6.55 38.12
CA THR A 60 -3.75 -5.38 37.26
C THR A 60 -2.39 -5.48 36.58
N LEU A 61 -2.38 -5.47 35.24
CA LEU A 61 -1.17 -5.45 34.44
C LEU A 61 -0.92 -4.02 33.93
N ARG A 62 0.17 -3.39 34.40
CA ARG A 62 0.64 -2.09 33.93
C ARG A 62 1.76 -2.30 32.91
N LEU A 63 1.46 -2.07 31.65
CA LEU A 63 2.40 -2.23 30.53
C LEU A 63 3.11 -0.92 30.20
N THR A 64 4.40 -1.00 29.95
CA THR A 64 5.19 0.03 29.29
C THR A 64 5.84 -0.60 28.05
N ILE A 65 5.56 -0.07 26.86
CA ILE A 65 6.10 -0.58 25.60
C ILE A 65 7.04 0.46 25.04
N ILE A 66 8.28 0.05 24.82
CA ILE A 66 9.37 0.94 24.40
C ILE A 66 10.05 0.42 23.15
N ASP A 67 10.59 1.33 22.38
CA ASP A 67 11.56 1.01 21.34
C ASP A 67 12.87 0.52 22.00
N ALA A 68 13.43 -0.56 21.48
CA ALA A 68 14.59 -1.21 22.08
C ALA A 68 15.88 -0.36 22.01
N ASP A 69 15.97 0.55 21.04
CA ASP A 69 17.14 1.40 20.86
C ASP A 69 17.01 2.73 21.59
N SER A 70 15.95 3.47 21.31
CA SER A 70 15.73 4.81 21.88
C SER A 70 15.24 4.80 23.31
N LYS A 71 14.76 3.65 23.82
CA LYS A 71 14.11 3.48 25.14
C LYS A 71 12.86 4.35 25.35
N SER A 72 12.39 4.98 24.28
CA SER A 72 11.19 5.82 24.31
C SER A 72 9.91 5.00 24.16
N PRO A 73 8.79 5.41 24.78
CA PRO A 73 7.49 4.80 24.54
C PRO A 73 7.11 4.88 23.06
N VAL A 74 6.48 3.82 22.54
CA VAL A 74 6.07 3.73 21.13
C VAL A 74 4.61 3.38 20.98
N PHE A 75 3.98 3.96 19.97
CA PHE A 75 2.65 3.56 19.52
C PHE A 75 2.71 2.18 18.87
N CYS A 76 1.80 1.28 19.27
CA CYS A 76 1.80 -0.10 18.80
C CYS A 76 0.43 -0.76 18.94
N ARG A 77 0.26 -1.95 18.37
CA ARG A 77 -0.83 -2.88 18.68
C ARG A 77 -0.44 -3.78 19.85
N VAL A 78 -1.40 -4.05 20.72
CA VAL A 78 -1.22 -4.94 21.86
C VAL A 78 -2.37 -5.95 21.91
N ASN A 79 -2.03 -7.23 22.09
CA ASN A 79 -2.96 -8.30 22.41
C ASN A 79 -2.62 -8.81 23.80
N VAL A 80 -3.61 -8.89 24.68
CA VAL A 80 -3.47 -9.45 26.03
C VAL A 80 -4.45 -10.60 26.18
N VAL A 81 -3.94 -11.79 26.47
CA VAL A 81 -4.72 -13.00 26.69
C VAL A 81 -4.51 -13.48 28.12
N GLY A 82 -5.59 -13.52 28.89
CA GLY A 82 -5.57 -13.98 30.28
C GLY A 82 -5.40 -15.48 30.39
N SER A 83 -5.26 -15.96 31.64
CA SER A 83 -5.10 -17.37 31.98
C SER A 83 -6.28 -18.26 31.54
N ASP A 84 -7.45 -17.66 31.36
CA ASP A 84 -8.66 -18.32 30.86
C ASP A 84 -8.74 -18.37 29.30
N GLY A 85 -7.69 -17.94 28.62
CA GLY A 85 -7.63 -17.93 27.15
C GLY A 85 -8.44 -16.81 26.48
N ASN A 86 -9.04 -15.89 27.22
CA ASN A 86 -9.80 -14.79 26.66
C ASN A 86 -8.96 -13.54 26.50
N TYR A 87 -9.38 -12.68 25.56
CA TYR A 87 -8.78 -11.38 25.29
C TYR A 87 -9.28 -10.32 26.27
N TYR A 88 -8.35 -9.48 26.72
CA TYR A 88 -8.60 -8.36 27.63
C TYR A 88 -8.03 -7.08 27.07
N GLU A 89 -8.76 -5.97 27.24
CA GLU A 89 -8.36 -4.63 26.80
C GLU A 89 -8.40 -3.64 27.96
N PRO A 90 -7.71 -2.48 27.88
CA PRO A 90 -7.82 -1.43 28.88
C PRO A 90 -9.25 -0.94 29.01
N ASP A 91 -9.67 -0.56 30.22
CA ASP A 91 -11.01 0.02 30.46
C ASP A 91 -11.12 1.39 29.78
N ASP A 92 -10.03 2.18 29.83
CA ASP A 92 -9.92 3.50 29.18
C ASP A 92 -8.83 3.48 28.12
N HIS A 93 -9.23 3.28 26.86
CA HIS A 93 -8.33 3.36 25.73
C HIS A 93 -8.90 4.24 24.61
N ARG A 94 -8.15 5.29 24.30
CA ARG A 94 -8.55 6.31 23.32
C ARG A 94 -8.53 5.79 21.88
N LEU A 95 -7.79 4.72 21.62
CA LEU A 95 -7.47 4.22 20.29
C LEU A 95 -8.13 2.86 20.02
N LYS A 96 -9.41 2.70 20.41
CA LYS A 96 -10.16 1.48 20.16
C LYS A 96 -10.27 1.21 18.65
N PRO A 97 -9.83 0.05 18.16
CA PRO A 97 -9.95 -0.27 16.74
C PRO A 97 -11.43 -0.42 16.39
N TRP A 98 -11.88 0.42 15.46
CA TRP A 98 -13.29 0.55 15.14
C TRP A 98 -13.87 -0.66 14.37
N SER A 99 -13.03 -1.33 13.60
CA SER A 99 -13.45 -2.36 12.64
C SER A 99 -13.59 -3.76 13.20
N LEU A 100 -12.90 -4.12 14.28
CA LEU A 100 -12.87 -5.50 14.79
C LEU A 100 -14.24 -6.03 15.21
N HIS A 101 -15.11 -5.16 15.72
CA HIS A 101 -16.46 -5.54 16.12
C HIS A 101 -17.40 -5.83 14.95
N ARG A 102 -17.17 -5.25 13.77
CA ARG A 102 -18.01 -5.47 12.57
C ARG A 102 -17.53 -6.63 11.71
N LEU A 103 -16.22 -6.88 11.67
CA LEU A 103 -15.63 -7.91 10.81
C LEU A 103 -15.68 -9.32 11.41
N GLY A 104 -15.83 -9.45 12.72
CA GLY A 104 -16.02 -10.75 13.39
C GLY A 104 -17.21 -11.57 12.91
N ASN A 105 -18.16 -10.94 12.21
CA ASN A 105 -19.35 -11.60 11.67
C ASN A 105 -19.26 -11.94 10.17
N ARG A 106 -18.17 -11.59 9.47
CA ARG A 106 -17.99 -11.98 8.07
C ARG A 106 -17.37 -13.37 7.99
N LYS A 107 -18.22 -14.39 7.80
CA LYS A 107 -17.87 -15.81 7.73
C LYS A 107 -16.90 -16.19 6.60
N ASP A 108 -16.72 -15.34 5.61
CA ASP A 108 -15.94 -15.56 4.39
C ASP A 108 -14.46 -15.13 4.50
N LYS A 109 -14.10 -14.46 5.56
CA LYS A 109 -12.72 -14.05 5.82
C LYS A 109 -12.15 -14.94 6.90
N GLY A 110 -11.40 -15.96 6.50
CA GLY A 110 -10.68 -16.86 7.39
C GLY A 110 -9.89 -16.14 8.48
N PRO A 111 -9.30 -16.87 9.40
CA PRO A 111 -8.61 -16.28 10.55
C PRO A 111 -7.59 -15.26 10.06
N ILE A 112 -7.59 -14.13 10.72
CA ILE A 112 -6.72 -13.00 10.44
C ILE A 112 -5.31 -13.40 10.79
N ARG A 113 -4.42 -13.43 9.82
CA ARG A 113 -3.08 -13.99 9.86
C ARG A 113 -2.31 -13.79 11.15
N TYR A 114 -2.18 -12.59 11.63
CA TYR A 114 -1.45 -12.21 12.84
C TYR A 114 -2.24 -11.17 13.62
N TYR A 115 -3.55 -11.20 13.45
CA TYR A 115 -4.47 -10.41 14.23
C TYR A 115 -5.41 -11.35 14.96
N GLY A 116 -5.23 -11.48 16.24
CA GLY A 116 -6.32 -11.78 17.12
C GLY A 116 -7.11 -10.50 17.42
N TRP A 117 -7.76 -10.46 18.53
CA TRP A 117 -8.20 -9.22 19.11
C TRP A 117 -6.98 -8.38 19.51
N PHE A 118 -7.05 -7.07 19.37
CA PHE A 118 -6.01 -6.17 19.81
C PHE A 118 -6.57 -4.79 20.14
N PHE A 119 -5.83 -4.03 20.89
CA PHE A 119 -6.03 -2.60 21.08
C PHE A 119 -4.77 -1.84 20.70
N TYR A 120 -4.92 -0.55 20.41
CA TYR A 120 -3.77 0.32 20.20
C TYR A 120 -3.35 0.96 21.51
N CYS A 121 -2.04 1.01 21.73
CA CYS A 121 -1.40 1.59 22.91
C CYS A 121 -0.43 2.68 22.50
N ASP A 122 -0.37 3.77 23.27
CA ASP A 122 0.56 4.89 23.10
C ASP A 122 1.88 4.69 23.87
N GLY A 123 2.22 3.43 24.13
CA GLY A 123 3.40 3.02 24.88
C GLY A 123 3.13 2.76 26.36
N LYS A 124 1.97 3.13 26.91
CA LYS A 124 1.59 2.81 28.29
C LYS A 124 0.11 2.47 28.38
N CYS A 125 -0.20 1.34 29.02
CA CYS A 125 -1.58 0.97 29.25
C CYS A 125 -1.73 0.13 30.52
N THR A 126 -2.96 0.08 31.04
CA THR A 126 -3.31 -0.73 32.20
C THR A 126 -4.46 -1.65 31.82
N VAL A 127 -4.28 -2.96 32.05
CA VAL A 127 -5.26 -3.98 31.71
C VAL A 127 -5.56 -4.81 32.95
N ARG A 128 -6.83 -5.02 33.26
CA ARG A 128 -7.26 -5.99 34.27
C ARG A 128 -7.41 -7.35 33.62
N VAL A 129 -6.83 -8.38 34.27
CA VAL A 129 -6.85 -9.75 33.77
C VAL A 129 -7.14 -10.74 34.92
N PRO A 130 -7.67 -11.93 34.64
CA PRO A 130 -7.81 -12.96 35.66
C PRO A 130 -6.44 -13.39 36.19
N PRO A 131 -6.36 -13.88 37.47
CA PRO A 131 -5.13 -14.43 38.03
C PRO A 131 -4.61 -15.60 37.20
N GLY A 132 -3.28 -15.73 37.13
CA GLY A 132 -2.58 -16.78 36.41
C GLY A 132 -1.73 -16.26 35.26
N LYS A 133 -1.30 -17.16 34.39
CA LYS A 133 -0.41 -16.87 33.26
C LYS A 133 -1.11 -16.02 32.21
N THR A 134 -0.60 -14.81 31.99
CA THR A 134 -1.08 -13.85 31.01
C THR A 134 -0.06 -13.72 29.90
N ARG A 135 -0.52 -13.82 28.63
CA ARG A 135 0.29 -13.64 27.42
C ARG A 135 0.05 -12.26 26.84
N ILE A 136 1.13 -11.60 26.48
CA ILE A 136 1.14 -10.27 25.88
C ILE A 136 1.86 -10.35 24.54
N GLU A 137 1.23 -9.90 23.47
CA GLU A 137 1.84 -9.77 22.15
C GLU A 137 1.82 -8.30 21.71
N VAL A 138 2.94 -7.83 21.19
CA VAL A 138 3.13 -6.45 20.75
C VAL A 138 3.58 -6.44 19.29
N TRP A 139 2.93 -5.57 18.48
CA TRP A 139 3.13 -5.42 17.05
C TRP A 139 3.22 -3.97 16.66
N LYS A 140 4.12 -3.62 15.72
CA LYS A 140 4.20 -2.28 15.13
C LYS A 140 4.58 -2.39 13.66
N GLY A 141 3.62 -2.10 12.78
CA GLY A 141 3.84 -2.14 11.34
C GLY A 141 4.47 -3.42 10.80
N PHE A 142 5.25 -3.32 9.73
CA PHE A 142 5.92 -4.44 9.07
C PHE A 142 7.44 -4.44 9.24
N GLU A 143 8.00 -3.34 9.72
CA GLU A 143 9.45 -3.15 9.88
C GLU A 143 9.95 -3.63 11.25
N TYR A 144 9.05 -3.77 12.23
CA TYR A 144 9.35 -4.23 13.57
C TYR A 144 9.11 -5.73 13.74
N SER A 145 9.97 -6.39 14.52
CA SER A 145 9.72 -7.77 14.92
C SER A 145 8.63 -7.82 15.99
N PRO A 146 7.55 -8.60 15.79
CA PRO A 146 6.56 -8.83 16.84
C PRO A 146 7.19 -9.51 18.05
N VAL A 147 6.72 -9.16 19.22
CA VAL A 147 7.23 -9.67 20.50
C VAL A 147 6.11 -10.33 21.29
N ARG A 148 6.38 -11.51 21.84
CA ARG A 148 5.52 -12.20 22.78
C ARG A 148 6.23 -12.34 24.11
N VAL A 149 5.55 -11.99 25.19
CA VAL A 149 6.00 -12.23 26.56
C VAL A 149 4.88 -12.83 27.40
N GLU A 150 5.23 -13.57 28.43
CA GLU A 150 4.30 -14.09 29.42
C GLU A 150 4.63 -13.50 30.79
N THR A 151 3.63 -13.44 31.66
CA THR A 151 3.79 -13.03 33.06
C THR A 151 2.69 -13.65 33.91
N ASP A 152 3.00 -13.99 35.14
CA ASP A 152 2.01 -14.47 36.09
C ASP A 152 1.41 -13.28 36.83
N VAL A 153 0.09 -13.22 36.88
CA VAL A 153 -0.67 -12.17 37.56
C VAL A 153 -1.41 -12.78 38.74
N ARG A 154 -1.33 -12.17 39.93
CA ARG A 154 -2.03 -12.62 41.12
C ARG A 154 -3.25 -11.76 41.39
N LYS A 155 -4.23 -12.35 42.10
CA LYS A 155 -5.44 -11.64 42.53
C LYS A 155 -5.06 -10.40 43.33
N GLY A 156 -5.64 -9.24 42.97
CA GLY A 156 -5.43 -7.96 43.69
C GLY A 156 -4.04 -7.35 43.52
N GLU A 157 -3.12 -8.03 42.81
CA GLU A 157 -1.75 -7.54 42.60
C GLU A 157 -1.67 -6.62 41.37
N ALA A 158 -0.84 -5.57 41.47
CA ALA A 158 -0.49 -4.72 40.35
C ALA A 158 0.93 -5.00 39.85
N ILE A 159 1.03 -5.67 38.70
CA ILE A 159 2.32 -6.02 38.07
C ILE A 159 2.71 -4.96 37.05
N ARG A 160 3.97 -4.53 37.06
CA ARG A 160 4.58 -3.68 36.05
C ARG A 160 5.41 -4.53 35.10
N LYS A 161 5.14 -4.42 33.78
CA LYS A 161 5.88 -5.13 32.75
C LYS A 161 6.32 -4.18 31.66
N THR A 162 7.62 -4.12 31.41
CA THR A 162 8.18 -3.41 30.25
C THR A 162 8.40 -4.40 29.12
N VAL A 163 7.93 -4.07 27.92
CA VAL A 163 8.12 -4.83 26.68
C VAL A 163 8.90 -3.95 25.69
N SER A 164 10.05 -4.43 25.25
CA SER A 164 10.86 -3.75 24.25
C SER A 164 10.61 -4.35 22.88
N ILE A 165 10.30 -3.51 21.89
CA ILE A 165 10.19 -3.91 20.48
C ILE A 165 11.36 -3.36 19.66
N SER A 166 11.84 -4.16 18.70
CA SER A 166 13.02 -3.81 17.90
C SER A 166 12.64 -3.59 16.45
N LEU A 167 13.18 -2.53 15.87
CA LEU A 167 13.15 -2.29 14.44
C LEU A 167 14.04 -3.33 13.75
N ALA A 168 13.45 -4.26 13.01
CA ALA A 168 14.17 -5.32 12.31
C ALA A 168 14.76 -4.84 10.99
N VAL A 169 14.05 -3.92 10.32
CA VAL A 169 14.46 -3.30 9.07
C VAL A 169 14.10 -1.83 9.11
N ASP A 170 15.04 -0.97 8.78
CA ASP A 170 14.79 0.46 8.60
C ASP A 170 14.64 0.77 7.10
N MET A 171 13.43 0.63 6.60
CA MET A 171 13.13 0.88 5.18
C MET A 171 13.37 2.34 4.80
N ALA A 172 13.19 3.28 5.73
CA ALA A 172 13.44 4.69 5.49
C ALA A 172 14.92 4.99 5.22
N LYS A 173 15.85 4.29 5.90
CA LYS A 173 17.29 4.38 5.59
C LYS A 173 17.62 3.84 4.20
N LEU A 174 16.83 2.90 3.71
CA LEU A 174 16.94 2.36 2.34
C LEU A 174 16.24 3.24 1.31
N GLY A 175 15.62 4.35 1.72
CA GLY A 175 14.88 5.26 0.85
C GLY A 175 13.43 4.84 0.57
N TRP A 176 12.90 3.85 1.29
CA TRP A 176 11.54 3.35 1.10
C TRP A 176 10.61 3.82 2.21
N TYR A 177 9.46 4.36 1.86
CA TYR A 177 8.50 4.92 2.80
C TYR A 177 7.11 4.34 2.61
N SER A 178 6.54 3.79 3.69
CA SER A 178 5.21 3.20 3.71
C SER A 178 4.12 4.25 3.57
N GLY A 179 3.05 3.89 2.87
CA GLY A 179 1.83 4.69 2.81
C GLY A 179 0.61 3.85 2.47
N ASP A 180 -0.55 4.44 2.72
CA ASP A 180 -1.86 3.85 2.47
C ASP A 180 -2.75 4.91 1.80
N THR A 181 -3.21 4.61 0.59
CA THR A 181 -4.00 5.53 -0.24
C THR A 181 -5.49 5.51 0.08
N HIS A 182 -5.96 4.58 0.97
CA HIS A 182 -7.37 4.34 1.16
C HIS A 182 -7.75 4.09 2.63
N ILE A 183 -8.06 5.17 3.33
CA ILE A 183 -8.42 5.13 4.75
C ILE A 183 -9.66 5.97 4.98
N HIS A 184 -10.63 5.46 5.77
CA HIS A 184 -11.81 6.20 6.20
C HIS A 184 -11.78 6.42 7.71
N LEU A 185 -11.43 7.62 8.12
CA LEU A 185 -11.44 8.09 9.50
C LEU A 185 -12.10 9.45 9.59
N ASN A 186 -12.65 9.78 10.75
CA ASN A 186 -13.15 11.12 11.01
C ASN A 186 -11.99 12.11 11.16
N ARG A 187 -12.15 13.31 10.60
CA ARG A 187 -11.22 14.43 10.72
C ARG A 187 -11.98 15.74 10.96
N ARG A 188 -12.86 15.76 11.95
CA ARG A 188 -13.74 16.91 12.25
C ARG A 188 -13.05 18.02 13.04
N ASN A 189 -12.00 17.66 13.78
CA ASN A 189 -11.29 18.54 14.69
C ASN A 189 -9.87 18.05 14.96
N LYS A 190 -9.10 18.80 15.76
CA LYS A 190 -7.71 18.46 16.12
C LYS A 190 -7.59 17.14 16.87
N THR A 191 -8.60 16.74 17.63
CA THR A 191 -8.60 15.44 18.36
C THR A 191 -8.71 14.27 17.38
N ASP A 192 -9.56 14.38 16.37
CA ASP A 192 -9.66 13.37 15.32
C ASP A 192 -8.33 13.25 14.53
N ASP A 193 -7.68 14.38 14.22
CA ASP A 193 -6.37 14.40 13.55
C ASP A 193 -5.27 13.76 14.41
N ALA A 194 -5.24 14.09 15.70
CA ALA A 194 -4.29 13.48 16.65
C ALA A 194 -4.49 11.96 16.71
N ARG A 195 -5.74 11.49 16.80
CA ARG A 195 -6.08 10.07 16.79
C ARG A 195 -5.66 9.36 15.50
N ALA A 196 -5.87 9.98 14.35
CA ALA A 196 -5.46 9.42 13.06
C ALA A 196 -3.93 9.30 12.97
N LEU A 197 -3.19 10.30 13.48
CA LEU A 197 -1.73 10.26 13.58
C LEU A 197 -1.25 9.17 14.55
N ASP A 198 -1.93 8.97 15.68
CA ASP A 198 -1.63 7.90 16.63
C ASP A 198 -1.79 6.51 15.99
N LEU A 199 -2.86 6.31 15.22
CA LEU A 199 -3.10 5.07 14.48
C LEU A 199 -2.04 4.84 13.38
N ALA A 200 -1.69 5.89 12.64
CA ALA A 200 -0.63 5.82 11.62
C ALA A 200 0.72 5.46 12.27
N ALA A 201 1.03 6.04 13.41
CA ALA A 201 2.24 5.72 14.18
C ALA A 201 2.25 4.29 14.71
N ALA A 202 1.11 3.79 15.22
CA ALA A 202 0.99 2.43 15.74
C ALA A 202 1.17 1.37 14.64
N GLU A 203 0.76 1.68 13.43
CA GLU A 203 0.90 0.80 12.25
C GLU A 203 2.11 1.12 11.39
N ASP A 204 2.93 2.07 11.79
CA ASP A 204 4.13 2.51 11.05
C ASP A 204 3.83 2.93 9.60
N ILE A 205 2.73 3.65 9.40
CA ILE A 205 2.35 4.24 8.12
C ILE A 205 2.85 5.67 8.04
N ARG A 206 3.84 5.92 7.19
CA ARG A 206 4.45 7.24 7.02
C ARG A 206 3.55 8.24 6.29
N PHE A 207 2.71 7.76 5.36
CA PHE A 207 1.80 8.57 4.55
C PHE A 207 0.41 7.96 4.52
N ALA A 208 -0.48 8.45 5.37
CA ALA A 208 -1.86 8.00 5.47
C ALA A 208 -2.81 8.99 4.74
N HIS A 209 -3.51 8.51 3.70
CA HIS A 209 -4.49 9.31 2.97
C HIS A 209 -5.89 8.96 3.47
N ILE A 210 -6.51 9.94 4.14
CA ILE A 210 -7.84 9.78 4.73
C ILE A 210 -8.88 10.34 3.78
N LEU A 211 -9.75 9.47 3.27
CA LEU A 211 -10.67 9.77 2.20
C LEU A 211 -12.07 10.12 2.71
N ALA A 212 -12.64 11.18 2.19
CA ALA A 212 -14.07 11.43 2.29
C ALA A 212 -14.81 10.57 1.27
N MET A 213 -15.89 9.95 1.71
CA MET A 213 -16.81 9.29 0.80
C MET A 213 -17.81 10.33 0.26
N ASN A 214 -17.96 10.38 -1.04
CA ASN A 214 -18.89 11.29 -1.69
C ASN A 214 -20.06 10.61 -2.37
N ASP A 215 -20.48 9.45 -1.89
CA ASP A 215 -21.74 8.87 -2.30
C ASP A 215 -22.88 9.57 -1.54
N PRO A 216 -23.67 10.42 -2.20
CA PRO A 216 -24.75 11.17 -1.53
C PRO A 216 -25.87 10.28 -0.98
N ARG A 217 -25.90 8.99 -1.35
CA ARG A 217 -26.89 8.03 -0.85
C ARG A 217 -26.45 7.30 0.41
N THR A 218 -25.17 7.26 0.67
CA THR A 218 -24.58 6.49 1.78
C THR A 218 -23.81 7.37 2.75
N TYR A 219 -24.12 8.66 2.80
CA TYR A 219 -23.56 9.57 3.76
C TYR A 219 -23.78 9.05 5.18
N SER A 220 -22.77 8.35 5.69
CA SER A 220 -22.73 8.00 7.10
C SER A 220 -21.84 9.02 7.82
N PRO A 221 -22.37 9.78 8.77
CA PRO A 221 -21.58 10.68 9.62
C PRO A 221 -20.43 9.97 10.34
N THR A 222 -20.54 8.65 10.50
CA THR A 222 -19.55 7.81 11.19
C THR A 222 -18.35 7.41 10.31
N MET A 223 -18.38 7.68 9.00
CA MET A 223 -17.41 7.18 8.05
C MET A 223 -16.67 8.27 7.26
N GLY A 224 -16.47 9.42 7.86
CA GLY A 224 -15.78 10.53 7.20
C GLY A 224 -16.65 11.21 6.14
N SER A 225 -17.82 11.67 6.56
CA SER A 225 -18.71 12.47 5.71
C SER A 225 -18.08 13.81 5.35
N GLN A 226 -18.63 14.50 4.35
CA GLN A 226 -18.19 15.83 3.89
C GLN A 226 -17.94 16.87 4.99
N ILE A 227 -18.53 16.69 6.18
CA ILE A 227 -18.45 17.65 7.30
C ILE A 227 -17.01 17.93 7.73
N TRP A 228 -16.12 16.95 7.71
CA TRP A 228 -14.76 17.17 8.16
C TRP A 228 -13.88 17.89 7.12
N HIS A 229 -14.19 17.84 5.82
CA HIS A 229 -13.47 18.60 4.81
C HIS A 229 -13.58 20.12 5.00
N GLN A 230 -14.71 20.58 5.49
CA GLN A 230 -14.90 22.00 5.79
C GLN A 230 -13.91 22.51 6.86
N ASN A 231 -13.54 21.65 7.80
CA ASN A 231 -12.65 22.00 8.91
C ASN A 231 -11.18 21.67 8.65
N SER A 232 -10.90 20.57 7.95
CA SER A 232 -9.53 20.06 7.77
C SER A 232 -8.94 20.38 6.40
N GLY A 233 -9.76 20.76 5.42
CA GLY A 233 -9.36 20.98 4.03
C GLY A 233 -9.02 19.68 3.30
N LEU A 234 -8.47 19.80 2.10
CA LEU A 234 -8.03 18.71 1.23
C LEU A 234 -6.59 18.90 0.79
N GLY A 235 -5.98 17.80 0.34
CA GLY A 235 -4.63 17.78 -0.21
C GLY A 235 -3.60 18.42 0.73
N PRO A 236 -2.60 19.13 0.20
CA PRO A 236 -1.48 19.65 1.00
C PRO A 236 -1.89 20.54 2.19
N ARG A 237 -2.98 21.30 2.09
CA ARG A 237 -3.47 22.15 3.19
C ARG A 237 -3.95 21.34 4.39
N SER A 238 -4.41 20.12 4.16
CA SER A 238 -4.89 19.21 5.21
C SER A 238 -3.78 18.38 5.85
N ALA A 239 -2.56 18.45 5.34
CA ALA A 239 -1.45 17.64 5.85
C ALA A 239 -1.14 17.98 7.30
N ARG A 240 -1.05 16.96 8.14
CA ARG A 240 -0.62 17.04 9.54
C ARG A 240 0.43 15.99 9.77
N PHE A 241 1.39 16.33 10.62
CA PHE A 241 2.52 15.45 10.91
C PHE A 241 2.74 15.30 12.40
N ARG A 242 3.28 14.16 12.76
CA ARG A 242 3.77 13.83 14.09
C ARG A 242 5.13 13.17 13.98
N THR A 243 5.99 13.44 14.93
CA THR A 243 7.26 12.72 15.10
C THR A 243 7.25 12.06 16.48
N ASP A 244 7.60 10.78 16.54
CA ASP A 244 7.82 10.03 17.77
C ASP A 244 9.12 9.22 17.65
N GLY A 245 9.41 8.35 18.65
CA GLY A 245 10.59 7.50 18.65
C GLY A 245 10.71 6.54 17.46
N GLY A 246 9.59 6.22 16.79
CA GLY A 246 9.55 5.37 15.61
C GLY A 246 9.72 6.13 14.28
N GLY A 247 9.64 7.46 14.27
CA GLY A 247 9.82 8.28 13.08
C GLY A 247 8.79 9.38 12.88
N ARG A 248 8.69 9.86 11.63
CA ARG A 248 7.73 10.91 11.23
C ARG A 248 6.56 10.29 10.48
N TYR A 249 5.35 10.56 10.94
CA TYR A 249 4.09 10.08 10.41
C TYR A 249 3.23 11.25 9.93
N GLY A 250 2.53 11.07 8.82
CA GLY A 250 1.69 12.11 8.24
C GLY A 250 0.31 11.58 7.87
N ILE A 251 -0.68 12.47 7.97
CA ILE A 251 -2.02 12.26 7.45
C ILE A 251 -2.37 13.38 6.48
N MET A 252 -3.08 13.06 5.40
CA MET A 252 -3.58 14.02 4.42
C MET A 252 -4.97 13.61 3.97
N SER A 253 -5.86 14.58 3.74
CA SER A 253 -7.20 14.32 3.24
C SER A 253 -7.23 14.11 1.74
N GLY A 254 -8.02 13.16 1.31
CA GLY A 254 -8.38 12.87 -0.07
C GLY A 254 -9.89 12.60 -0.20
N GLN A 255 -10.28 11.97 -1.31
CA GLN A 255 -11.66 11.67 -1.63
C GLN A 255 -11.77 10.28 -2.25
N GLU A 256 -12.69 9.45 -1.80
CA GLU A 256 -13.15 8.30 -2.54
C GLU A 256 -14.37 8.72 -3.35
N TYR A 257 -14.21 8.90 -4.67
CA TYR A 257 -15.31 9.19 -5.57
C TYR A 257 -16.01 7.89 -5.95
N ARG A 258 -17.34 7.85 -5.74
CA ARG A 258 -18.14 6.63 -5.90
C ARG A 258 -19.21 6.81 -6.97
N CYS A 259 -19.29 5.84 -7.87
CA CYS A 259 -20.32 5.76 -8.89
C CYS A 259 -20.93 4.36 -8.92
N GLY A 260 -22.25 4.25 -8.86
CA GLY A 260 -22.92 2.95 -8.82
C GLY A 260 -22.59 2.05 -10.03
N THR A 261 -22.36 2.63 -11.19
CA THR A 261 -22.03 1.90 -12.43
C THR A 261 -20.56 1.61 -12.59
N PHE A 262 -19.69 2.56 -12.25
CA PHE A 262 -18.26 2.46 -12.54
C PHE A 262 -17.44 1.94 -11.36
N GLY A 263 -17.98 2.00 -10.16
CA GLY A 263 -17.30 1.56 -8.94
C GLY A 263 -16.78 2.74 -8.12
N HIS A 264 -15.56 2.63 -7.60
CA HIS A 264 -14.94 3.65 -6.78
C HIS A 264 -13.55 4.00 -7.32
N ILE A 265 -13.13 5.25 -7.09
CA ILE A 265 -11.81 5.75 -7.42
C ILE A 265 -11.28 6.62 -6.28
N CYS A 266 -10.07 6.37 -5.82
CA CYS A 266 -9.40 7.15 -4.79
C CYS A 266 -8.70 8.34 -5.43
N LEU A 267 -9.01 9.54 -4.96
CA LEU A 267 -8.46 10.80 -5.38
C LEU A 267 -7.63 11.37 -4.23
N VAL A 268 -6.35 11.58 -4.45
CA VAL A 268 -5.40 11.94 -3.39
C VAL A 268 -4.53 13.11 -3.82
N GLY A 269 -4.22 14.02 -2.90
CA GLY A 269 -3.35 15.17 -3.14
C GLY A 269 -4.00 16.37 -3.83
N HIS A 270 -5.24 16.29 -4.27
CA HIS A 270 -5.99 17.37 -4.93
C HIS A 270 -6.45 18.44 -3.92
N SER A 271 -6.56 19.68 -4.39
CA SER A 271 -6.73 20.85 -3.51
C SER A 271 -8.17 21.15 -3.11
N ARG A 272 -9.17 20.62 -3.78
CA ARG A 272 -10.61 20.73 -3.46
C ARG A 272 -11.36 19.46 -3.87
N LEU A 273 -12.59 19.28 -3.39
CA LEU A 273 -13.44 18.15 -3.81
C LEU A 273 -13.65 18.17 -5.32
N VAL A 274 -13.47 17.02 -5.93
CA VAL A 274 -13.89 16.76 -7.30
C VAL A 274 -15.38 16.50 -7.27
N GLN A 275 -16.16 17.33 -7.95
CA GLN A 275 -17.61 17.24 -7.90
C GLN A 275 -18.20 16.50 -9.11
N GLY A 276 -17.57 16.62 -10.27
CA GLY A 276 -18.13 16.13 -11.52
C GLY A 276 -19.58 16.60 -11.74
N ASP A 277 -20.10 16.42 -12.91
CA ASP A 277 -21.49 16.82 -13.21
C ASP A 277 -22.56 15.98 -12.45
N GLY A 278 -22.18 14.84 -11.91
CA GLY A 278 -23.09 13.87 -11.32
C GLY A 278 -23.33 14.00 -9.82
N LEU A 279 -22.57 14.81 -9.08
CA LEU A 279 -22.70 14.89 -7.62
C LEU A 279 -24.03 15.46 -7.15
N LYS A 280 -24.61 16.39 -7.89
CA LYS A 280 -25.90 17.00 -7.56
C LYS A 280 -27.11 16.17 -7.98
N THR A 281 -26.92 15.24 -8.93
CA THR A 281 -28.03 14.57 -9.64
C THR A 281 -28.07 13.05 -9.51
N ASN A 282 -27.30 12.44 -8.64
CA ASN A 282 -27.09 10.99 -8.53
C ASN A 282 -26.03 10.45 -9.51
N PRO A 283 -24.78 10.27 -9.07
CA PRO A 283 -23.65 9.88 -9.91
C PRO A 283 -23.65 8.41 -10.35
N SER A 284 -24.83 7.77 -10.43
CA SER A 284 -24.91 6.33 -10.73
C SER A 284 -24.40 5.95 -12.12
N ASN A 285 -24.40 6.89 -13.07
CA ASN A 285 -24.08 6.59 -14.48
C ASN A 285 -23.15 7.62 -15.15
N TRP A 286 -22.87 8.74 -14.51
CA TRP A 286 -22.09 9.85 -15.02
C TRP A 286 -21.52 10.68 -13.85
N PRO A 287 -20.33 11.31 -13.95
CA PRO A 287 -19.40 11.21 -15.07
C PRO A 287 -18.62 9.89 -15.10
N VAL A 288 -17.96 9.62 -16.22
CA VAL A 288 -16.93 8.57 -16.33
C VAL A 288 -15.73 8.94 -15.46
N PHE A 289 -15.04 7.93 -14.90
CA PHE A 289 -13.89 8.18 -14.01
C PHE A 289 -12.71 8.85 -14.71
N GLY A 290 -12.56 8.67 -16.02
CA GLY A 290 -11.56 9.41 -16.76
C GLY A 290 -11.70 10.93 -16.61
N LEU A 291 -12.91 11.48 -16.67
CA LEU A 291 -13.15 12.91 -16.44
C LEU A 291 -12.90 13.32 -14.98
N VAL A 292 -13.27 12.46 -14.03
CA VAL A 292 -12.98 12.68 -12.61
C VAL A 292 -11.48 12.70 -12.36
N ALA A 293 -10.73 11.82 -13.00
CA ALA A 293 -9.28 11.73 -12.90
C ALA A 293 -8.57 12.94 -13.55
N ASP A 294 -9.07 13.41 -14.69
CA ASP A 294 -8.55 14.61 -15.35
C ASP A 294 -8.75 15.85 -14.47
N GLU A 295 -9.94 16.02 -13.87
CA GLU A 295 -10.19 17.10 -12.89
C GLU A 295 -9.27 16.96 -11.67
N THR A 296 -9.08 15.76 -11.15
CA THR A 296 -8.17 15.50 -10.03
C THR A 296 -6.73 15.90 -10.38
N THR A 297 -6.27 15.57 -11.56
CA THR A 297 -4.92 15.90 -12.05
C THR A 297 -4.76 17.40 -12.23
N ALA A 298 -5.76 18.10 -12.79
CA ALA A 298 -5.76 19.55 -12.92
C ALA A 298 -5.71 20.27 -11.54
N LEU A 299 -6.19 19.62 -10.49
CA LEU A 299 -6.12 20.09 -9.09
C LEU A 299 -4.84 19.66 -8.35
N GLY A 300 -3.84 19.12 -9.08
CA GLY A 300 -2.55 18.69 -8.54
C GLY A 300 -2.55 17.30 -7.88
N GLY A 301 -3.65 16.56 -7.96
CA GLY A 301 -3.80 15.24 -7.35
C GLY A 301 -3.40 14.07 -8.24
N ARG A 302 -3.66 12.88 -7.72
CA ARG A 302 -3.50 11.57 -8.39
C ARG A 302 -4.73 10.73 -8.12
N SER A 303 -5.02 9.79 -9.04
CA SER A 303 -6.20 8.95 -8.99
C SER A 303 -5.85 7.47 -9.14
N PHE A 304 -6.39 6.64 -8.26
CA PHE A 304 -6.21 5.19 -8.29
C PHE A 304 -7.57 4.50 -8.28
N HIS A 305 -7.81 3.62 -9.24
CA HIS A 305 -9.00 2.78 -9.20
C HIS A 305 -9.04 1.98 -7.91
N ALA A 306 -10.06 2.17 -7.09
CA ALA A 306 -10.24 1.42 -5.87
C ALA A 306 -10.66 -0.03 -6.16
N HIS A 307 -10.31 -0.97 -5.26
CA HIS A 307 -10.77 -2.36 -5.30
C HIS A 307 -10.48 -3.09 -6.63
N GLY A 308 -9.34 -2.80 -7.25
CA GLY A 308 -8.97 -3.37 -8.55
C GLY A 308 -9.87 -2.94 -9.70
N GLY A 309 -10.52 -1.76 -9.59
CA GLY A 309 -11.39 -1.21 -10.62
C GLY A 309 -12.67 -2.00 -10.88
N TYR A 310 -13.01 -2.98 -10.03
CA TYR A 310 -14.21 -3.83 -10.14
C TYR A 310 -14.41 -4.51 -11.51
N GLU A 311 -13.38 -4.60 -12.34
CA GLU A 311 -13.49 -5.03 -13.76
C GLU A 311 -14.49 -4.18 -14.58
N ARG A 312 -14.55 -2.88 -14.32
CA ARG A 312 -15.51 -1.97 -14.96
C ARG A 312 -14.83 -0.97 -15.88
N GLU A 313 -14.88 0.32 -15.54
CA GLU A 313 -14.35 1.40 -16.37
C GLU A 313 -12.82 1.39 -16.51
N ILE A 314 -12.11 0.79 -15.58
CA ILE A 314 -10.66 0.64 -15.62
C ILE A 314 -10.15 0.16 -16.98
N TYR A 315 -10.92 -0.67 -17.70
CA TYR A 315 -10.57 -1.12 -19.06
C TYR A 315 -10.63 0.00 -20.13
N ALA A 316 -11.28 1.11 -19.83
CA ALA A 316 -11.27 2.28 -20.69
C ALA A 316 -10.20 3.30 -20.27
N ASP A 317 -10.04 3.50 -18.97
CA ASP A 317 -9.24 4.59 -18.42
C ASP A 317 -7.73 4.38 -18.62
N PHE A 318 -7.20 3.16 -18.44
CA PHE A 318 -5.79 2.89 -18.69
C PHE A 318 -5.41 3.14 -20.15
N ALA A 319 -6.31 2.83 -21.10
CA ALA A 319 -6.07 3.02 -22.53
C ALA A 319 -5.96 4.50 -22.91
N GLN A 320 -6.72 5.37 -22.24
CA GLN A 320 -6.65 6.82 -22.43
C GLN A 320 -5.63 7.49 -21.49
N LYS A 321 -5.00 6.74 -20.56
CA LYS A 321 -4.02 7.24 -19.58
C LYS A 321 -4.57 8.35 -18.69
N THR A 322 -5.85 8.30 -18.36
CA THR A 322 -6.51 9.32 -17.54
C THR A 322 -6.27 9.09 -16.05
N THR A 323 -6.17 7.83 -15.60
CA THR A 323 -5.95 7.48 -14.21
C THR A 323 -4.49 7.13 -13.91
N SER A 324 -4.03 7.36 -12.68
CA SER A 324 -2.64 7.16 -12.28
C SER A 324 -2.29 5.69 -12.01
N GLY A 325 -3.28 4.85 -11.72
CA GLY A 325 -3.03 3.44 -11.40
C GLY A 325 -4.23 2.74 -10.76
N VAL A 326 -3.96 1.63 -10.07
CA VAL A 326 -4.98 0.78 -9.47
C VAL A 326 -4.58 0.26 -8.09
N GLU A 327 -5.51 0.26 -7.14
CA GLU A 327 -5.38 -0.47 -5.87
C GLU A 327 -5.66 -1.95 -6.13
N LEU A 328 -4.60 -2.68 -6.41
CA LEU A 328 -4.71 -4.07 -6.84
C LEU A 328 -4.78 -5.04 -5.66
N LEU A 329 -3.99 -4.78 -4.61
CA LEU A 329 -3.91 -5.60 -3.39
C LEU A 329 -4.66 -4.92 -2.26
N GLN A 330 -5.77 -5.55 -1.79
CA GLN A 330 -6.59 -5.01 -0.71
C GLN A 330 -7.22 -6.16 0.07
N PHE A 331 -7.39 -6.02 1.40
CA PHE A 331 -7.84 -7.10 2.28
C PHE A 331 -7.01 -8.38 2.15
N ALA A 332 -5.72 -8.24 1.86
CA ALA A 332 -4.79 -9.33 1.60
C ALA A 332 -5.18 -10.25 0.42
N VAL A 333 -5.94 -9.74 -0.53
CA VAL A 333 -6.29 -10.42 -1.78
C VAL A 333 -6.21 -9.47 -2.96
N TYR A 334 -5.91 -10.00 -4.13
CA TYR A 334 -6.03 -9.26 -5.38
C TYR A 334 -7.50 -9.05 -5.74
N ARG A 335 -7.86 -7.80 -6.03
CA ARG A 335 -9.24 -7.37 -6.28
C ARG A 335 -9.47 -7.05 -7.75
N GLY A 336 -10.73 -7.01 -8.15
CA GLY A 336 -11.18 -6.58 -9.48
C GLY A 336 -10.45 -7.27 -10.63
N ILE A 337 -9.66 -6.51 -11.38
CA ILE A 337 -8.88 -7.06 -12.51
C ILE A 337 -7.83 -8.09 -12.10
N ALA A 338 -7.51 -8.19 -10.81
CA ALA A 338 -6.52 -9.07 -10.22
C ALA A 338 -5.13 -8.99 -10.93
N LEU A 339 -4.23 -9.93 -10.64
CA LEU A 339 -2.90 -9.96 -11.28
C LEU A 339 -3.01 -10.20 -12.79
N ASP A 340 -3.88 -11.10 -13.19
CA ASP A 340 -4.04 -11.49 -14.59
C ASP A 340 -4.43 -10.30 -15.47
N GLY A 341 -5.47 -9.57 -15.08
CA GLY A 341 -5.89 -8.38 -15.82
C GLY A 341 -4.83 -7.27 -15.82
N TRP A 342 -4.11 -7.08 -14.72
CA TRP A 342 -3.02 -6.13 -14.64
C TRP A 342 -1.85 -6.51 -15.57
N TYR A 343 -1.48 -7.80 -15.59
CA TYR A 343 -0.43 -8.29 -16.50
C TYR A 343 -0.81 -8.12 -17.97
N HIS A 344 -2.08 -8.30 -18.34
CA HIS A 344 -2.55 -8.01 -19.69
C HIS A 344 -2.38 -6.53 -20.07
N ILE A 345 -2.64 -5.61 -19.14
CA ILE A 345 -2.42 -4.17 -19.36
C ILE A 345 -0.92 -3.88 -19.60
N LEU A 346 -0.04 -4.45 -18.77
CA LEU A 346 1.42 -4.30 -18.92
C LEU A 346 1.92 -4.92 -20.23
N ASN A 347 1.41 -6.10 -20.60
CA ASN A 347 1.76 -6.80 -21.84
C ASN A 347 1.26 -6.06 -23.10
N ALA A 348 0.22 -5.27 -22.98
CA ALA A 348 -0.24 -4.39 -24.05
C ALA A 348 0.63 -3.12 -24.21
N GLY A 349 1.68 -2.96 -23.41
CA GLY A 349 2.64 -1.86 -23.50
C GLY A 349 2.31 -0.63 -22.67
N PHE A 350 1.31 -0.71 -21.81
CA PHE A 350 0.97 0.41 -20.93
C PHE A 350 1.81 0.37 -19.64
N THR A 351 2.25 1.55 -19.23
CA THR A 351 2.75 1.80 -17.89
C THR A 351 1.55 2.11 -17.00
N PHE A 352 1.17 1.16 -16.15
CA PHE A 352 0.00 1.29 -15.28
C PHE A 352 0.34 0.76 -13.89
N PRO A 353 0.72 1.64 -12.94
CA PRO A 353 1.14 1.24 -11.61
C PRO A 353 0.06 0.58 -10.79
N ALA A 354 0.47 -0.37 -9.97
CA ALA A 354 -0.36 -0.98 -8.94
C ALA A 354 0.09 -0.55 -7.54
N VAL A 355 -0.88 -0.38 -6.64
CA VAL A 355 -0.66 -0.06 -5.23
C VAL A 355 -1.41 -1.04 -4.33
N GLY A 356 -0.99 -1.15 -3.08
CA GLY A 356 -1.72 -1.80 -2.01
C GLY A 356 -2.34 -0.76 -1.09
N ALA A 357 -3.58 -0.97 -0.68
CA ALA A 357 -4.31 -0.07 0.20
C ALA A 357 -5.24 -0.84 1.15
N SER A 358 -5.51 -0.27 2.32
CA SER A 358 -6.24 -1.01 3.35
C SER A 358 -7.76 -0.93 3.24
N ASP A 359 -8.30 0.20 2.81
CA ASP A 359 -9.73 0.52 2.94
C ASP A 359 -10.20 0.43 4.40
N TYR A 360 -9.31 0.89 5.33
CA TYR A 360 -9.65 0.94 6.75
C TYR A 360 -10.86 1.86 6.99
N PRO A 361 -11.87 1.49 7.79
CA PRO A 361 -11.94 0.38 8.74
C PRO A 361 -12.59 -0.90 8.19
N TYR A 362 -12.76 -1.06 6.89
CA TYR A 362 -13.34 -2.29 6.32
C TYR A 362 -12.36 -3.46 6.30
N CYS A 363 -11.06 -3.19 6.29
CA CYS A 363 -10.01 -4.13 6.66
C CYS A 363 -9.85 -4.21 8.18
N ARG A 364 -8.80 -4.84 8.64
CA ARG A 364 -8.57 -5.18 10.06
C ARG A 364 -7.73 -4.14 10.79
N ALA A 365 -6.72 -3.60 10.10
CA ALA A 365 -5.83 -2.57 10.61
C ALA A 365 -5.51 -1.55 9.53
N LEU A 366 -5.25 -0.33 9.92
CA LEU A 366 -4.77 0.72 9.04
C LEU A 366 -3.46 0.26 8.39
N GLY A 367 -3.36 0.34 7.07
CA GLY A 367 -2.17 -0.12 6.36
C GLY A 367 -1.96 -1.65 6.34
N ASP A 368 -3.00 -2.45 6.58
CA ASP A 368 -2.98 -3.91 6.44
C ASP A 368 -2.53 -4.38 5.05
N CYS A 369 -2.93 -3.65 4.03
CA CYS A 369 -2.26 -3.60 2.73
C CYS A 369 -1.71 -2.20 2.56
N ARG A 370 -0.46 -2.09 2.13
CA ARG A 370 0.23 -0.80 1.99
C ARG A 370 1.19 -0.80 0.82
N THR A 371 1.57 0.38 0.42
CA THR A 371 2.57 0.63 -0.62
C THR A 371 3.81 1.24 -0.01
N TYR A 372 4.98 0.71 -0.36
CA TYR A 372 6.26 1.35 -0.11
C TYR A 372 6.74 2.03 -1.39
N VAL A 373 7.01 3.31 -1.29
CA VAL A 373 7.51 4.13 -2.41
C VAL A 373 8.96 4.49 -2.15
N TRP A 374 9.79 4.27 -3.17
CA TRP A 374 11.17 4.71 -3.11
C TRP A 374 11.29 6.21 -3.32
N GLN A 375 12.08 6.86 -2.49
CA GLN A 375 12.36 8.29 -2.54
C GLN A 375 13.87 8.50 -2.51
N ASN A 376 14.36 9.31 -3.44
CA ASN A 376 15.76 9.70 -3.39
C ASN A 376 16.03 10.58 -2.15
N ASN A 377 16.87 10.09 -1.24
CA ASN A 377 17.23 10.81 -0.02
C ASN A 377 18.11 12.06 -0.28
N ASP A 378 18.48 12.38 -1.52
CA ASP A 378 19.24 13.57 -1.86
C ASP A 378 18.49 14.87 -1.51
N HIS A 379 17.16 14.82 -1.43
CA HIS A 379 16.38 15.94 -0.92
C HIS A 379 16.69 16.21 0.57
N LEU A 380 16.80 15.16 1.38
CA LEU A 380 17.17 15.26 2.80
C LEU A 380 18.58 15.85 2.96
N LYS A 381 19.55 15.39 2.17
CA LYS A 381 20.91 15.91 2.17
C LYS A 381 20.99 17.38 1.77
N ARG A 382 20.13 17.81 0.82
CA ARG A 382 20.12 19.18 0.28
C ARG A 382 19.36 20.17 1.14
N THR A 383 18.27 19.76 1.78
CA THR A 383 17.33 20.68 2.45
C THR A 383 17.39 20.62 3.97
N GLY A 384 18.10 19.66 4.55
CA GLY A 384 18.13 19.42 6.00
C GLY A 384 16.76 19.09 6.62
N ARG A 385 15.69 18.93 5.79
CA ARG A 385 14.34 18.62 6.25
C ARG A 385 14.13 17.12 6.29
N PRO A 386 13.73 16.55 7.42
CA PRO A 386 13.54 15.11 7.55
C PRO A 386 12.32 14.61 6.76
N GLY A 387 12.57 13.66 5.89
CA GLY A 387 11.56 12.83 5.22
C GLY A 387 10.96 13.43 3.94
N PRO A 388 10.47 12.58 3.04
CA PRO A 388 9.77 13.00 1.84
C PRO A 388 8.43 13.65 2.20
N GLU A 389 7.95 14.53 1.32
CA GLU A 389 6.64 15.13 1.44
C GLU A 389 5.59 14.24 0.76
N PHE A 390 4.31 14.42 1.11
CA PHE A 390 3.20 13.71 0.47
C PHE A 390 3.22 13.80 -1.06
N ALA A 391 3.56 14.97 -1.61
CA ALA A 391 3.61 15.17 -3.06
C ALA A 391 4.64 14.27 -3.75
N SER A 392 5.84 14.12 -3.19
CA SER A 392 6.87 13.25 -3.76
C SER A 392 6.54 11.76 -3.58
N TRP A 393 5.92 11.38 -2.46
CA TRP A 393 5.43 10.02 -2.25
C TRP A 393 4.35 9.66 -3.27
N LEU A 394 3.35 10.54 -3.45
CA LEU A 394 2.27 10.35 -4.43
C LEU A 394 2.79 10.28 -5.87
N LYS A 395 3.78 11.12 -6.20
CA LYS A 395 4.43 11.07 -7.50
C LYS A 395 5.08 9.70 -7.72
N GLY A 396 5.89 9.23 -6.78
CA GLY A 396 6.54 7.92 -6.88
C GLY A 396 5.55 6.76 -6.96
N ALA A 397 4.44 6.81 -6.22
CA ALA A 397 3.36 5.82 -6.30
C ALA A 397 2.70 5.82 -7.69
N ALA A 398 2.38 7.01 -8.24
CA ALA A 398 1.77 7.18 -9.56
C ALA A 398 2.73 6.86 -10.72
N GLU A 399 4.03 6.91 -10.51
CA GLU A 399 5.06 6.49 -11.46
C GLU A 399 5.41 5.00 -11.33
N GLY A 400 4.97 4.33 -10.26
CA GLY A 400 5.27 2.92 -10.00
C GLY A 400 6.66 2.67 -9.41
N GLN A 401 7.30 3.69 -8.81
CA GLN A 401 8.56 3.55 -8.07
C GLN A 401 8.30 2.89 -6.72
N SER A 402 7.66 1.72 -6.74
CA SER A 402 7.05 1.16 -5.54
C SER A 402 6.93 -0.36 -5.58
N PHE A 403 6.71 -0.93 -4.40
CA PHE A 403 6.15 -2.25 -4.21
C PHE A 403 4.96 -2.15 -3.24
N PHE A 404 4.04 -3.09 -3.35
CA PHE A 404 2.88 -3.18 -2.45
C PHE A 404 2.89 -4.51 -1.69
N THR A 405 2.38 -4.49 -0.45
CA THR A 405 2.59 -5.62 0.46
C THR A 405 1.53 -5.71 1.54
N THR A 406 1.42 -6.93 2.08
CA THR A 406 0.69 -7.26 3.32
C THR A 406 1.62 -7.78 4.42
N GLY A 407 2.94 -7.54 4.31
CA GLY A 407 3.92 -7.96 5.32
C GLY A 407 5.35 -8.04 4.83
N PRO A 408 5.66 -8.82 3.77
CA PRO A 408 7.02 -8.91 3.24
C PRO A 408 7.53 -7.57 2.71
N LEU A 409 8.75 -7.21 3.06
CA LEU A 409 9.49 -6.09 2.50
C LEU A 409 10.29 -6.63 1.33
N LEU A 410 10.07 -6.07 0.13
CA LEU A 410 10.57 -6.65 -1.11
C LEU A 410 11.13 -5.58 -2.03
N THR A 411 12.38 -5.70 -2.43
CA THR A 411 12.98 -4.82 -3.42
C THR A 411 13.57 -5.59 -4.58
N MET A 412 13.67 -4.94 -5.73
CA MET A 412 14.23 -5.48 -6.95
C MET A 412 15.06 -4.42 -7.65
N THR A 413 16.22 -4.82 -8.23
CA THR A 413 16.96 -3.97 -9.15
C THR A 413 17.49 -4.76 -10.34
N ILE A 414 17.62 -4.09 -11.49
CA ILE A 414 18.33 -4.57 -12.68
C ILE A 414 19.32 -3.49 -13.07
N ASN A 415 20.60 -3.83 -13.16
CA ASN A 415 21.68 -2.88 -13.45
C ASN A 415 21.66 -1.61 -12.55
N GLY A 416 21.26 -1.79 -11.27
CA GLY A 416 21.16 -0.69 -10.30
C GLY A 416 19.86 0.12 -10.35
N HIS A 417 18.96 -0.14 -11.29
CA HIS A 417 17.68 0.56 -11.41
C HIS A 417 16.54 -0.24 -10.77
N GLY A 418 15.63 0.45 -10.08
CA GLY A 418 14.45 -0.12 -9.42
C GLY A 418 13.17 -0.08 -10.26
N PRO A 419 12.01 -0.40 -9.66
CA PRO A 419 10.71 -0.36 -10.33
C PRO A 419 10.43 0.95 -11.06
N ALA A 420 9.60 0.91 -12.09
CA ALA A 420 9.26 2.00 -13.02
C ALA A 420 10.35 2.39 -14.03
N TYR A 421 11.57 1.90 -13.87
CA TYR A 421 12.64 2.24 -14.81
C TYR A 421 12.40 1.60 -16.18
N HIS A 422 12.69 2.38 -17.25
CA HIS A 422 12.67 1.91 -18.64
C HIS A 422 14.10 1.59 -19.09
N LEU A 423 14.46 0.31 -18.99
CA LEU A 423 15.76 -0.19 -19.44
C LEU A 423 15.75 -0.33 -20.97
N ARG A 424 16.65 0.37 -21.64
CA ARG A 424 16.79 0.34 -23.10
C ARG A 424 17.95 -0.55 -23.50
N LEU A 425 17.69 -1.51 -24.36
CA LEU A 425 18.66 -2.52 -24.81
C LEU A 425 18.69 -2.57 -26.34
N PRO A 426 19.85 -2.90 -26.94
CA PRO A 426 19.94 -3.18 -28.37
C PRO A 426 19.24 -4.50 -28.73
N LYS A 427 19.02 -4.73 -30.02
CA LYS A 427 18.55 -6.03 -30.53
C LYS A 427 19.49 -7.17 -30.14
N GLY A 428 18.92 -8.35 -29.98
CA GLY A 428 19.63 -9.57 -29.67
C GLY A 428 19.32 -10.10 -28.27
N LYS A 429 19.85 -11.28 -27.98
CA LYS A 429 19.68 -11.95 -26.71
C LYS A 429 20.47 -11.25 -25.62
N GLN A 430 19.79 -10.89 -24.55
CA GLN A 430 20.37 -10.23 -23.40
C GLN A 430 20.16 -11.06 -22.14
N THR A 431 21.11 -11.00 -21.20
CA THR A 431 20.96 -11.62 -19.88
C THR A 431 21.02 -10.52 -18.82
N LEU A 432 19.93 -10.38 -18.09
CA LEU A 432 19.76 -9.34 -17.08
C LEU A 432 19.92 -9.90 -15.67
N PRO A 433 20.85 -9.38 -14.85
CA PRO A 433 21.00 -9.80 -13.46
C PRO A 433 19.90 -9.14 -12.61
N VAL A 434 18.83 -9.86 -12.34
CA VAL A 434 17.77 -9.40 -11.43
C VAL A 434 18.22 -9.64 -10.00
N LYS A 435 18.51 -8.56 -9.28
CA LYS A 435 18.89 -8.59 -7.86
C LYS A 435 17.65 -8.37 -7.00
N ILE A 436 17.42 -9.24 -6.05
CA ILE A 436 16.25 -9.28 -5.18
C ILE A 436 16.72 -9.27 -3.73
N TRP A 437 16.09 -8.43 -2.94
CA TRP A 437 16.19 -8.47 -1.49
C TRP A 437 14.79 -8.61 -0.89
N MET A 438 14.66 -9.50 0.11
CA MET A 438 13.41 -9.74 0.83
C MET A 438 13.68 -9.95 2.31
N GLN A 439 12.88 -9.28 3.16
CA GLN A 439 12.79 -9.58 4.58
C GLN A 439 11.33 -9.45 5.05
N SER A 440 10.90 -10.34 5.94
CA SER A 440 9.53 -10.37 6.43
C SER A 440 9.51 -10.55 7.96
N PRO A 441 9.68 -9.47 8.73
CA PRO A 441 9.76 -9.55 10.19
C PRO A 441 8.49 -10.11 10.83
N VAL A 442 7.34 -9.88 10.21
CA VAL A 442 6.02 -10.17 10.81
C VAL A 442 5.55 -11.61 10.59
N ALA A 443 5.83 -12.21 9.44
CA ALA A 443 5.46 -13.60 9.17
C ALA A 443 6.31 -14.20 8.04
N GLY A 444 6.39 -15.52 7.97
CA GLY A 444 7.23 -16.21 6.99
C GLY A 444 6.69 -16.15 5.56
N VAL A 445 7.60 -16.12 4.59
CA VAL A 445 7.35 -16.22 3.14
C VAL A 445 7.75 -17.62 2.67
N ASP A 446 6.97 -18.22 1.78
CA ASP A 446 7.27 -19.56 1.26
C ASP A 446 8.04 -19.53 -0.07
N GLU A 447 7.68 -18.61 -0.97
CA GLU A 447 8.24 -18.55 -2.31
C GLU A 447 8.52 -17.11 -2.77
N ILE A 448 9.56 -16.96 -3.60
CA ILE A 448 9.86 -15.76 -4.37
C ILE A 448 9.82 -16.13 -5.85
N HIS A 449 9.04 -15.39 -6.65
CA HIS A 449 8.94 -15.54 -8.09
C HIS A 449 9.51 -14.33 -8.82
N VAL A 450 10.28 -14.57 -9.87
CA VAL A 450 10.61 -13.56 -10.88
C VAL A 450 9.64 -13.74 -12.04
N ILE A 451 9.00 -12.68 -12.46
CA ILE A 451 7.96 -12.66 -13.47
C ILE A 451 8.45 -11.78 -14.62
N ALA A 452 8.39 -12.32 -15.84
CA ALA A 452 8.66 -11.57 -17.06
C ALA A 452 7.49 -11.74 -18.04
N GLY A 453 6.90 -10.65 -18.50
CA GLY A 453 5.75 -10.66 -19.40
C GLY A 453 4.56 -11.48 -18.89
N GLY A 454 4.33 -11.47 -17.57
CA GLY A 454 3.25 -12.22 -16.91
C GLY A 454 3.55 -13.71 -16.63
N LYS A 455 4.73 -14.22 -17.01
CA LYS A 455 5.14 -15.61 -16.79
C LYS A 455 6.21 -15.70 -15.70
N VAL A 456 6.11 -16.71 -14.84
CA VAL A 456 7.14 -17.01 -13.85
C VAL A 456 8.35 -17.60 -14.58
N VAL A 457 9.45 -16.83 -14.63
CA VAL A 457 10.69 -17.21 -15.30
C VAL A 457 11.75 -17.79 -14.34
N ALA A 458 11.62 -17.47 -13.05
CA ALA A 458 12.42 -18.09 -12.01
C ALA A 458 11.62 -18.17 -10.69
N ARG A 459 11.92 -19.22 -9.92
CA ARG A 459 11.26 -19.50 -8.63
C ARG A 459 12.28 -19.92 -7.60
N ARG A 460 12.16 -19.39 -6.39
CA ARG A 460 12.91 -19.83 -5.22
C ARG A 460 11.95 -20.19 -4.10
N ARG A 461 11.96 -21.46 -3.68
CA ARG A 461 11.33 -21.90 -2.44
C ARG A 461 12.26 -21.63 -1.28
N LEU A 462 11.72 -21.06 -0.21
CA LEU A 462 12.48 -20.68 0.97
C LEU A 462 12.49 -21.82 1.99
N LYS A 463 13.68 -22.12 2.53
CA LYS A 463 13.82 -23.04 3.66
C LYS A 463 13.23 -22.38 4.93
N PRO A 464 12.81 -23.15 5.95
CA PRO A 464 12.24 -22.59 7.17
C PRO A 464 13.02 -21.42 7.77
N LYS A 465 14.36 -21.52 7.83
CA LYS A 465 15.25 -20.47 8.35
C LYS A 465 15.34 -19.22 7.48
N GLU A 466 14.96 -19.30 6.21
CA GLU A 466 15.01 -18.19 5.25
C GLU A 466 13.68 -17.43 5.14
N ARG A 467 12.58 -18.02 5.63
CA ARG A 467 11.23 -17.49 5.42
C ARG A 467 11.01 -16.07 5.94
N ARG A 468 11.77 -15.67 6.95
CA ARG A 468 11.74 -14.30 7.49
C ARG A 468 12.87 -13.43 6.95
N GLY A 469 13.84 -14.02 6.26
CA GLY A 469 14.99 -13.30 5.69
C GLY A 469 16.02 -12.85 6.73
N PRO A 470 16.97 -12.00 6.33
CA PRO A 470 17.07 -11.43 4.99
C PRO A 470 17.43 -12.48 3.93
N VAL A 471 16.83 -12.35 2.75
CA VAL A 471 17.14 -13.15 1.57
C VAL A 471 17.68 -12.24 0.49
N GLU A 472 18.88 -12.50 0.03
CA GLU A 472 19.43 -11.91 -1.18
C GLU A 472 19.48 -12.99 -2.27
N TRP A 473 19.00 -12.61 -3.44
CA TRP A 473 18.98 -13.52 -4.59
C TRP A 473 19.22 -12.76 -5.88
N THR A 474 20.26 -13.15 -6.61
CA THR A 474 20.51 -12.65 -7.95
C THR A 474 20.22 -13.79 -8.95
N VAL A 475 19.38 -13.51 -9.93
CA VAL A 475 18.99 -14.48 -10.95
C VAL A 475 19.17 -13.92 -12.35
N PRO A 476 19.81 -14.64 -13.28
CA PRO A 476 19.89 -14.25 -14.67
C PRO A 476 18.53 -14.43 -15.35
N VAL A 477 18.00 -13.38 -15.96
CA VAL A 477 16.80 -13.43 -16.78
C VAL A 477 17.16 -13.16 -18.24
N HIS A 478 16.86 -14.15 -19.12
CA HIS A 478 17.11 -14.03 -20.54
C HIS A 478 15.95 -13.29 -21.21
N VAL A 479 16.28 -12.27 -22.01
CA VAL A 479 15.30 -11.49 -22.76
C VAL A 479 15.76 -11.35 -24.22
N GLU A 480 14.85 -11.55 -25.15
CA GLU A 480 15.08 -11.43 -26.59
C GLU A 480 14.11 -10.45 -27.25
N LYS A 481 13.01 -10.14 -26.56
CA LYS A 481 11.97 -9.21 -27.00
C LYS A 481 11.61 -8.22 -25.89
N PRO A 482 11.03 -7.07 -26.21
CA PRO A 482 10.55 -6.14 -25.20
C PRO A 482 9.63 -6.84 -24.20
N THR A 483 9.84 -6.57 -22.92
CA THR A 483 9.07 -7.20 -21.84
C THR A 483 9.08 -6.28 -20.60
N TRP A 484 8.43 -6.74 -19.55
CA TRP A 484 8.56 -6.15 -18.22
C TRP A 484 8.94 -7.24 -17.22
N ILE A 485 9.65 -6.86 -16.17
CA ILE A 485 10.11 -7.78 -15.14
C ILE A 485 9.67 -7.26 -13.78
N ALA A 486 9.08 -8.13 -12.98
CA ALA A 486 8.66 -7.86 -11.60
C ALA A 486 9.00 -9.05 -10.69
N VAL A 487 8.94 -8.82 -9.38
CA VAL A 487 9.17 -9.85 -8.37
C VAL A 487 7.97 -9.92 -7.43
N ARG A 488 7.60 -11.14 -7.08
CA ARG A 488 6.55 -11.45 -6.12
C ARG A 488 7.11 -12.34 -5.02
N ALA A 489 6.77 -12.05 -3.75
CA ALA A 489 7.12 -12.86 -2.59
C ALA A 489 5.85 -13.17 -1.79
N PHE A 490 5.58 -14.44 -1.48
CA PHE A 490 4.31 -14.81 -0.87
C PHE A 490 4.38 -16.08 -0.02
N ALA A 491 3.39 -16.24 0.86
CA ALA A 491 3.06 -17.50 1.52
C ALA A 491 1.58 -17.81 1.36
N LYS A 492 1.25 -19.08 1.20
CA LYS A 492 -0.14 -19.55 1.08
C LYS A 492 -0.68 -20.02 2.43
N ASN A 493 -1.83 -19.49 2.78
CA ASN A 493 -2.58 -20.04 3.90
C ASN A 493 -3.01 -21.48 3.59
N ARG A 494 -2.57 -22.44 4.42
CA ARG A 494 -2.84 -23.86 4.21
C ARG A 494 -4.33 -24.23 4.28
N GLN A 495 -5.11 -23.46 5.05
CA GLN A 495 -6.55 -23.71 5.23
C GLN A 495 -7.37 -23.12 4.09
N THR A 496 -7.08 -21.89 3.69
CA THR A 496 -7.88 -21.16 2.69
C THR A 496 -7.34 -21.27 1.27
N ARG A 497 -6.12 -21.78 1.10
CA ARG A 497 -5.34 -21.84 -0.15
C ARG A 497 -5.15 -20.46 -0.82
N ARG A 498 -5.41 -19.38 -0.10
CA ARG A 498 -5.16 -17.99 -0.55
C ARG A 498 -3.80 -17.53 -0.04
N GLU A 499 -3.25 -16.55 -0.71
CA GLU A 499 -2.03 -15.89 -0.25
C GLU A 499 -2.29 -15.25 1.11
N ASP A 500 -1.45 -15.60 2.07
CA ASP A 500 -1.55 -15.10 3.44
C ASP A 500 -0.60 -13.94 3.68
N MET A 501 0.56 -14.04 3.06
CA MET A 501 1.57 -12.99 2.97
C MET A 501 1.80 -12.71 1.49
N GLU A 502 1.86 -11.46 1.12
CA GLU A 502 1.99 -11.05 -0.28
C GLU A 502 2.81 -9.78 -0.39
N ALA A 503 3.80 -9.77 -1.28
CA ALA A 503 4.44 -8.56 -1.75
C ALA A 503 4.71 -8.68 -3.25
N HIS A 504 4.50 -7.59 -3.97
CA HIS A 504 4.75 -7.52 -5.40
C HIS A 504 5.36 -6.16 -5.76
N THR A 505 6.44 -6.15 -6.53
CA THR A 505 7.03 -4.92 -7.04
C THR A 505 6.23 -4.42 -8.24
N ASN A 506 6.18 -3.11 -8.45
CA ASN A 506 5.90 -2.62 -9.79
C ASN A 506 7.04 -3.04 -10.74
N PRO A 507 6.80 -3.09 -12.06
CA PRO A 507 7.77 -3.62 -13.00
C PRO A 507 8.92 -2.67 -13.33
N ILE A 508 10.04 -3.26 -13.78
CA ILE A 508 11.03 -2.61 -14.63
C ILE A 508 10.65 -2.95 -16.08
N TYR A 509 10.55 -1.94 -16.93
CA TYR A 509 10.17 -2.10 -18.34
C TYR A 509 11.43 -2.27 -19.20
N VAL A 510 11.52 -3.38 -19.93
CA VAL A 510 12.63 -3.68 -20.83
C VAL A 510 12.21 -3.34 -22.26
N ARG A 511 12.82 -2.32 -22.82
CA ARG A 511 12.64 -1.90 -24.21
C ARG A 511 13.80 -2.44 -25.05
N ILE A 512 13.49 -3.09 -26.14
CA ILE A 512 14.50 -3.54 -27.10
C ILE A 512 14.29 -2.77 -28.39
N ASP A 513 15.33 -2.15 -28.91
CA ASP A 513 15.25 -1.27 -30.09
C ASP A 513 14.17 -0.17 -29.89
N ASP A 514 14.15 0.41 -28.69
CA ASP A 514 13.16 1.38 -28.22
C ASP A 514 11.69 0.94 -28.25
N LYS A 515 11.40 -0.30 -28.63
CA LYS A 515 10.04 -0.84 -28.65
C LYS A 515 9.58 -1.18 -27.23
N PRO A 516 8.34 -0.82 -26.85
CA PRO A 516 7.76 -1.21 -25.57
C PRO A 516 7.36 -2.69 -25.58
N PRO A 517 7.10 -3.29 -24.39
CA PRO A 517 6.43 -4.58 -24.30
C PRO A 517 5.17 -4.61 -25.15
N PHE A 518 4.93 -5.69 -25.88
CA PHE A 518 3.71 -5.86 -26.67
C PHE A 518 3.39 -7.33 -26.87
N GLU A 519 2.18 -7.74 -26.49
CA GLU A 519 1.60 -9.06 -26.74
C GLU A 519 0.19 -8.90 -27.32
N ALA A 520 0.02 -9.27 -28.58
CA ALA A 520 -1.24 -9.11 -29.31
C ALA A 520 -2.43 -9.83 -28.61
N ASP A 521 -2.19 -10.99 -27.99
CA ASP A 521 -3.24 -11.73 -27.28
C ASP A 521 -3.74 -10.98 -26.04
N SER A 522 -2.85 -10.27 -25.35
CA SER A 522 -3.23 -9.39 -24.25
C SER A 522 -4.11 -8.24 -24.71
N VAL A 523 -3.77 -7.62 -25.85
CA VAL A 523 -4.61 -6.56 -26.44
C VAL A 523 -5.97 -7.11 -26.86
N ARG A 524 -6.04 -8.30 -27.47
CA ARG A 524 -7.31 -8.96 -27.82
C ARG A 524 -8.15 -9.30 -26.58
N TRP A 525 -7.50 -9.73 -25.49
CA TRP A 525 -8.17 -9.99 -24.23
C TRP A 525 -8.79 -8.71 -23.66
N LEU A 526 -8.04 -7.60 -23.63
CA LEU A 526 -8.50 -6.29 -23.17
C LEU A 526 -9.66 -5.76 -24.04
N LEU A 527 -9.59 -5.94 -25.36
CA LEU A 527 -10.69 -5.58 -26.28
C LEU A 527 -11.98 -6.35 -25.93
N ARG A 528 -11.89 -7.66 -25.69
CA ARG A 528 -13.09 -8.45 -25.28
C ARG A 528 -13.71 -7.92 -23.98
N LYS A 529 -12.89 -7.55 -22.98
CA LYS A 529 -13.37 -6.97 -21.72
C LYS A 529 -14.07 -5.62 -21.99
N LEU A 530 -13.46 -4.78 -22.79
CA LEU A 530 -13.98 -3.46 -23.16
C LEU A 530 -15.28 -3.57 -23.98
N ASP A 531 -15.36 -4.49 -24.95
CA ASP A 531 -16.57 -4.75 -25.75
C ASP A 531 -17.73 -5.24 -24.87
N GLY A 532 -17.46 -6.07 -23.87
CA GLY A 532 -18.43 -6.44 -22.86
C GLY A 532 -19.00 -5.25 -22.10
N ARG A 533 -18.16 -4.26 -21.77
CA ARG A 533 -18.61 -3.03 -21.08
C ARG A 533 -19.40 -2.11 -22.03
N ILE A 534 -18.97 -1.97 -23.28
CA ILE A 534 -19.72 -1.23 -24.32
C ILE A 534 -21.13 -1.85 -24.48
N GLY A 535 -21.22 -3.18 -24.62
CA GLY A 535 -22.48 -3.89 -24.72
C GLY A 535 -23.38 -3.71 -23.49
N PHE A 536 -22.80 -3.70 -22.28
CA PHE A 536 -23.51 -3.41 -21.04
C PHE A 536 -24.14 -2.00 -21.06
N HIS A 537 -23.39 -0.98 -21.44
CA HIS A 537 -23.88 0.40 -21.48
C HIS A 537 -24.88 0.65 -22.61
N ALA A 538 -24.71 0.00 -23.75
CA ALA A 538 -25.60 0.13 -24.90
C ALA A 538 -27.04 -0.32 -24.60
N LYS A 539 -27.20 -1.33 -23.72
CA LYS A 539 -28.51 -1.88 -23.32
C LYS A 539 -29.24 -1.04 -22.26
N ARG A 540 -28.56 -0.06 -21.65
CA ARG A 540 -29.11 0.73 -20.54
C ARG A 540 -29.66 2.07 -21.04
N LYS A 541 -30.70 2.57 -20.37
CA LYS A 541 -31.31 3.88 -20.67
C LYS A 541 -30.93 4.87 -19.57
N PHE A 542 -30.20 5.91 -19.92
CA PHE A 542 -29.86 7.04 -19.04
C PHE A 542 -29.40 8.24 -19.89
N PRO A 543 -29.51 9.47 -19.38
CA PRO A 543 -29.35 10.68 -20.20
C PRO A 543 -27.99 10.81 -20.91
N GLN A 544 -26.87 10.40 -20.23
CA GLN A 544 -25.52 10.55 -20.75
C GLN A 544 -24.99 9.28 -21.45
N ARG A 545 -25.86 8.35 -21.83
CA ARG A 545 -25.44 7.06 -22.41
C ARG A 545 -24.47 7.22 -23.59
N GLU A 546 -24.77 8.09 -24.52
CA GLU A 546 -23.91 8.28 -25.69
C GLU A 546 -22.55 8.89 -25.35
N LYS A 547 -22.47 9.77 -24.35
CA LYS A 547 -21.19 10.28 -23.84
C LYS A 547 -20.34 9.14 -23.26
N VAL A 548 -20.95 8.25 -22.47
CA VAL A 548 -20.28 7.07 -21.93
C VAL A 548 -19.83 6.13 -23.05
N LEU A 549 -20.71 5.79 -23.99
CA LEU A 549 -20.37 4.92 -25.11
C LEU A 549 -19.24 5.52 -25.97
N SER A 550 -19.26 6.83 -26.22
CA SER A 550 -18.21 7.53 -26.95
C SER A 550 -16.87 7.40 -26.24
N TYR A 551 -16.83 7.57 -24.92
CA TYR A 551 -15.61 7.41 -24.11
C TYR A 551 -15.03 5.99 -24.24
N PHE A 552 -15.87 4.95 -24.08
CA PHE A 552 -15.42 3.56 -24.20
C PHE A 552 -15.00 3.20 -25.64
N ARG A 553 -15.69 3.71 -26.67
CA ARG A 553 -15.32 3.50 -28.08
C ARG A 553 -13.99 4.15 -28.43
N LYS A 554 -13.68 5.33 -27.85
CA LYS A 554 -12.38 5.98 -28.00
C LYS A 554 -11.26 5.09 -27.43
N SER A 555 -11.45 4.50 -26.26
CA SER A 555 -10.50 3.55 -25.65
C SER A 555 -10.34 2.29 -26.52
N ARG A 556 -11.43 1.80 -27.09
CA ARG A 556 -11.42 0.68 -28.02
C ARG A 556 -10.56 0.97 -29.26
N ALA A 557 -10.72 2.15 -29.84
CA ALA A 557 -9.93 2.57 -30.98
C ALA A 557 -8.42 2.66 -30.70
N VAL A 558 -8.04 3.05 -29.46
CA VAL A 558 -6.63 3.01 -29.01
C VAL A 558 -6.08 1.59 -29.04
N LEU A 559 -6.79 0.62 -28.45
CA LEU A 559 -6.36 -0.77 -28.41
C LEU A 559 -6.29 -1.39 -29.82
N GLU A 560 -7.26 -1.10 -30.69
CA GLU A 560 -7.22 -1.53 -32.09
C GLU A 560 -6.03 -0.95 -32.86
N GLY A 561 -5.71 0.32 -32.56
CA GLY A 561 -4.54 0.99 -33.12
C GLY A 561 -3.25 0.25 -32.80
N LEU A 562 -3.10 -0.28 -31.59
CA LEU A 562 -1.94 -1.08 -31.20
C LEU A 562 -1.82 -2.36 -32.04
N LEU A 563 -2.92 -3.08 -32.30
CA LEU A 563 -2.92 -4.27 -33.15
C LEU A 563 -2.55 -3.93 -34.61
N ARG A 564 -3.10 -2.86 -35.17
CA ARG A 564 -2.77 -2.43 -36.54
C ARG A 564 -1.29 -2.08 -36.70
N ASN A 565 -0.71 -1.38 -35.72
CA ASN A 565 0.69 -0.97 -35.76
C ASN A 565 1.68 -2.14 -35.55
N ALA A 566 1.26 -3.20 -34.88
CA ALA A 566 2.08 -4.39 -34.66
C ALA A 566 2.17 -5.29 -35.91
N ASN A 567 1.22 -5.14 -36.84
CA ASN A 567 1.19 -5.89 -38.11
C ASN A 567 1.92 -5.15 -39.26
N ARG A 568 2.43 -3.96 -39.00
CA ARG A 568 3.29 -3.17 -39.88
C ARG A 568 4.76 -3.29 -39.46
#